data_0a5b7581f92b8ad3c0dc589beb46e00d
#
_entry.id   0a5b7581f92b8ad3c0dc589beb46e00d
#
_cell.length_a   1.000
_cell.length_b   1.000
_cell.length_c   1.000
_cell.angle_alpha   90.00
_cell.angle_beta   90.00
_cell.angle_gamma   90.00
#
_symmetry.space_group_name_H-M   'P 1'
#
loop_
_entity.id
_entity.type
_entity.pdbx_description
1 polymer ?
#
loop_
_entity_poly.entity_id
_entity_poly.type
_entity_poly.pdbx_seq_one_letter_code
_entity_poly.pdbx_strand_id
1 'polypeptide(L)'
;MLLAVDIGNSTISTGLFGLDGELRFLASLDTDYRKTADQICVDLMNLFQLYHFRYEDVTDSILCSVVPPLNFMMEKALTRLLGKPPVVVGPGVKTGLNIRLAVQSQVGADIVADAVSALEQFTAPIITIDMGTACLLYTSPSPRD
;
A
#
# COMPACT_ATOMS: atom_id res chain seq x y z
N MET A 1 15.72 4.09 0.92
CA MET A 1 14.36 4.53 1.25
C MET A 1 13.35 3.47 0.81
N LEU A 2 12.14 3.45 1.40
CA LEU A 2 11.04 2.53 1.04
C LEU A 2 9.91 3.33 0.36
N LEU A 3 9.47 2.87 -0.80
CA LEU A 3 8.31 3.42 -1.50
C LEU A 3 7.07 2.55 -1.22
N ALA A 4 6.04 3.12 -0.61
CA ALA A 4 4.76 2.48 -0.41
C ALA A 4 3.74 3.04 -1.40
N VAL A 5 3.01 2.15 -2.08
CA VAL A 5 1.95 2.50 -3.03
C VAL A 5 0.68 1.78 -2.62
N ASP A 6 -0.38 2.54 -2.43
CA ASP A 6 -1.73 2.04 -2.16
C ASP A 6 -2.68 2.43 -3.28
N ILE A 7 -3.28 1.44 -3.95
CA ILE A 7 -4.20 1.64 -5.07
C ILE A 7 -5.62 1.44 -4.58
N GLY A 8 -6.30 2.54 -4.30
CA GLY A 8 -7.72 2.60 -4.06
C GLY A 8 -8.53 2.74 -5.36
N ASN A 9 -9.86 2.62 -5.26
CA ASN A 9 -10.75 2.72 -6.43
C ASN A 9 -10.75 4.12 -7.09
N SER A 10 -10.48 5.16 -6.33
CA SER A 10 -10.50 6.55 -6.80
C SER A 10 -9.13 7.20 -6.79
N THR A 11 -8.26 6.81 -5.89
CA THR A 11 -6.99 7.47 -5.62
C THR A 11 -5.87 6.46 -5.43
N ILE A 12 -4.72 6.75 -5.99
CA ILE A 12 -3.46 6.03 -5.71
C ILE A 12 -2.65 6.91 -4.76
N SER A 13 -2.43 6.43 -3.55
CA SER A 13 -1.58 7.09 -2.55
C SER A 13 -0.15 6.56 -2.65
N THR A 14 0.83 7.47 -2.62
CA THR A 14 2.24 7.12 -2.74
C THR A 14 3.01 7.79 -1.63
N GLY A 15 3.60 7.00 -0.74
CA GLY A 15 4.39 7.44 0.40
C GLY A 15 5.86 7.04 0.30
N LEU A 16 6.77 7.96 0.52
CA LEU A 16 8.20 7.68 0.61
C LEU A 16 8.65 7.73 2.07
N PHE A 17 9.27 6.65 2.54
CA PHE A 17 9.77 6.53 3.91
C PHE A 17 11.29 6.45 3.93
N GLY A 18 11.91 7.14 4.89
CA GLY A 18 13.32 6.99 5.21
C GLY A 18 13.64 5.65 5.88
N LEU A 19 14.93 5.33 6.02
CA LEU A 19 15.37 4.15 6.78
C LEU A 19 15.07 4.26 8.28
N ASP A 20 14.84 5.47 8.77
CA ASP A 20 14.40 5.80 10.11
C ASP A 20 12.89 5.59 10.34
N GLY A 21 12.15 5.19 9.29
CA GLY A 21 10.69 5.02 9.30
C GLY A 21 9.90 6.31 9.14
N GLU A 22 10.56 7.46 9.04
CA GLU A 22 9.89 8.75 8.88
C GLU A 22 9.35 8.96 7.46
N LEU A 23 8.13 9.47 7.37
CA LEU A 23 7.49 9.83 6.10
C LEU A 23 8.18 11.06 5.50
N ARG A 24 8.74 10.93 4.31
CA ARG A 24 9.41 12.00 3.57
C ARG A 24 8.48 12.80 2.69
N PHE A 25 7.59 12.11 1.97
CA PHE A 25 6.45 12.73 1.30
C PHE A 25 5.27 11.77 1.20
N LEU A 26 4.09 12.34 1.07
CA LEU A 26 2.87 11.65 0.70
C LEU A 26 2.24 12.38 -0.49
N ALA A 27 1.97 11.65 -1.55
CA ALA A 27 1.37 12.17 -2.77
C ALA A 27 0.18 11.33 -3.19
N SER A 28 -0.73 11.92 -3.95
CA SER A 28 -1.91 11.25 -4.48
C SER A 28 -2.02 11.46 -5.99
N LEU A 29 -2.39 10.40 -6.69
CA LEU A 29 -2.71 10.39 -8.12
C LEU A 29 -4.13 9.85 -8.29
N ASP A 30 -4.79 10.23 -9.36
CA ASP A 30 -6.08 9.63 -9.72
C ASP A 30 -5.90 8.18 -10.19
N THR A 31 -6.85 7.32 -9.80
CA THR A 31 -6.90 5.95 -10.29
C THR A 31 -7.48 5.93 -11.70
N ASP A 32 -6.63 5.76 -12.72
CA ASP A 32 -7.04 5.59 -14.13
C ASP A 32 -6.65 4.20 -14.61
N TYR A 33 -7.67 3.37 -14.87
CA TYR A 33 -7.53 1.97 -15.32
C TYR A 33 -6.91 1.82 -16.71
N ARG A 34 -6.78 2.91 -17.47
CA ARG A 34 -6.23 2.91 -18.84
C ARG A 34 -4.74 3.21 -18.88
N LYS A 35 -4.14 3.61 -17.76
CA LYS A 35 -2.71 3.95 -17.72
C LYS A 35 -1.85 2.73 -18.04
N THR A 36 -0.89 2.93 -18.92
CA THR A 36 0.16 1.96 -19.19
C THR A 36 1.23 2.02 -18.11
N ALA A 37 2.06 0.97 -18.01
CA ALA A 37 3.20 0.96 -17.09
C ALA A 37 4.16 2.14 -17.33
N ASP A 38 4.34 2.57 -18.58
CA ASP A 38 5.22 3.71 -18.91
C ASP A 38 4.64 5.04 -18.41
N GLN A 39 3.33 5.24 -18.54
CA GLN A 39 2.67 6.42 -17.97
C GLN A 39 2.78 6.46 -16.45
N ILE A 40 2.59 5.31 -15.79
CA ILE A 40 2.79 5.20 -14.33
C ILE A 40 4.23 5.53 -13.94
N CYS A 41 5.23 5.04 -14.69
CA CYS A 41 6.63 5.41 -14.45
C CYS A 41 6.84 6.92 -14.53
N VAL A 42 6.29 7.58 -15.55
CA VAL A 42 6.40 9.03 -15.71
C VAL A 42 5.75 9.77 -14.56
N ASP A 43 4.56 9.34 -14.14
CA ASP A 43 3.86 9.94 -12.99
C ASP A 43 4.69 9.82 -11.71
N LEU A 44 5.22 8.63 -11.42
CA LEU A 44 6.07 8.42 -10.24
C LEU A 44 7.34 9.25 -10.31
N MET A 45 8.03 9.30 -11.46
CA MET A 45 9.22 10.15 -11.64
C MET A 45 8.90 11.62 -11.39
N ASN A 46 7.76 12.11 -11.88
CA ASN A 46 7.31 13.48 -11.65
C ASN A 46 7.05 13.75 -10.17
N LEU A 47 6.48 12.80 -9.43
CA LEU A 47 6.32 12.95 -7.98
C LEU A 47 7.68 13.06 -7.28
N PHE A 48 8.63 12.19 -7.59
CA PHE A 48 9.99 12.29 -7.03
C PHE A 48 10.62 13.64 -7.32
N GLN A 49 10.50 14.13 -8.55
CA GLN A 49 11.01 15.44 -8.94
C GLN A 49 10.30 16.58 -8.19
N LEU A 50 8.96 16.52 -8.07
CA LEU A 50 8.14 17.52 -7.37
C LEU A 50 8.54 17.67 -5.89
N TYR A 51 8.83 16.54 -5.23
CA TYR A 51 9.20 16.52 -3.82
C TYR A 51 10.72 16.58 -3.59
N HIS A 52 11.53 16.77 -4.64
CA HIS A 52 12.99 16.87 -4.59
C HIS A 52 13.69 15.63 -4.03
N PHE A 53 13.18 14.44 -4.32
CA PHE A 53 13.80 13.16 -4.02
C PHE A 53 14.24 12.45 -5.30
N ARG A 54 15.15 11.49 -5.15
CA ARG A 54 15.64 10.66 -6.25
C ARG A 54 15.05 9.27 -6.11
N TYR A 55 14.47 8.73 -7.17
CA TYR A 55 13.94 7.35 -7.15
C TYR A 55 15.07 6.31 -7.08
N GLU A 56 16.30 6.64 -7.50
CA GLU A 56 17.48 5.78 -7.38
C GLU A 56 17.87 5.49 -5.93
N ASP A 57 17.45 6.32 -4.99
CA ASP A 57 17.70 6.12 -3.56
C ASP A 57 16.67 5.19 -2.90
N VAL A 58 15.67 4.74 -3.66
CA VAL A 58 14.67 3.78 -3.20
C VAL A 58 15.24 2.37 -3.29
N THR A 59 15.33 1.69 -2.15
CA THR A 59 15.87 0.34 -2.08
C THR A 59 14.81 -0.74 -2.19
N ASP A 60 13.58 -0.44 -1.76
CA ASP A 60 12.47 -1.37 -1.70
C ASP A 60 11.14 -0.67 -1.99
N SER A 61 10.15 -1.45 -2.45
CA SER A 61 8.80 -0.97 -2.60
C SER A 61 7.76 -2.00 -2.15
N ILE A 62 6.64 -1.49 -1.66
CA ILE A 62 5.48 -2.28 -1.26
C ILE A 62 4.23 -1.76 -1.96
N LEU A 63 3.41 -2.68 -2.44
CA LEU A 63 2.17 -2.40 -3.15
C LEU A 63 0.99 -3.01 -2.41
N CYS A 64 0.05 -2.15 -1.99
CA CYS A 64 -1.27 -2.52 -1.54
C CYS A 64 -2.28 -2.13 -2.63
N SER A 65 -3.30 -2.94 -2.89
CA SER A 65 -4.28 -2.63 -3.93
C SER A 65 -5.59 -3.35 -3.74
N VAL A 66 -6.68 -2.61 -3.96
CA VAL A 66 -8.05 -3.14 -4.09
C VAL A 66 -8.52 -3.10 -5.55
N VAL A 67 -7.62 -2.84 -6.50
CA VAL A 67 -7.89 -2.68 -7.93
C VAL A 67 -7.05 -3.66 -8.76
N PRO A 68 -7.42 -4.95 -8.83
CA PRO A 68 -6.62 -5.98 -9.50
C PRO A 68 -6.19 -5.65 -10.94
N PRO A 69 -6.99 -4.98 -11.78
CA PRO A 69 -6.56 -4.65 -13.14
C PRO A 69 -5.32 -3.75 -13.23
N LEU A 70 -5.06 -2.94 -12.20
CA LEU A 70 -3.89 -2.05 -12.17
C LEU A 70 -2.64 -2.70 -11.57
N ASN A 71 -2.78 -3.80 -10.84
CA ASN A 71 -1.66 -4.43 -10.14
C ASN A 71 -0.50 -4.74 -11.10
N PHE A 72 -0.79 -5.43 -12.19
CA PHE A 72 0.24 -5.80 -13.16
C PHE A 72 0.97 -4.59 -13.75
N MET A 73 0.24 -3.51 -14.07
CA MET A 73 0.83 -2.30 -14.64
C MET A 73 1.69 -1.57 -13.61
N MET A 74 1.24 -1.49 -12.36
CA MET A 74 2.00 -0.88 -11.26
C MET A 74 3.24 -1.70 -10.91
N GLU A 75 3.13 -3.03 -10.79
CA GLU A 75 4.27 -3.91 -10.55
C GLU A 75 5.33 -3.76 -11.66
N LYS A 76 4.88 -3.74 -12.92
CA LYS A 76 5.78 -3.53 -14.06
C LYS A 76 6.44 -2.16 -14.03
N ALA A 77 5.71 -1.11 -13.66
CA ALA A 77 6.24 0.24 -13.54
C ALA A 77 7.27 0.34 -12.41
N LEU A 78 6.95 -0.17 -11.22
CA LEU A 78 7.86 -0.18 -10.08
C LEU A 78 9.12 -1.00 -10.36
N THR A 79 8.96 -2.19 -10.97
CA THR A 79 10.12 -3.02 -11.36
C THR A 79 11.03 -2.30 -12.35
N ARG A 80 10.46 -1.61 -13.34
CA ARG A 80 11.24 -0.85 -14.33
C ARG A 80 11.96 0.34 -13.69
N LEU A 81 11.27 1.08 -12.83
CA LEU A 81 11.81 2.29 -12.20
C LEU A 81 12.87 1.98 -11.16
N LEU A 82 12.65 0.94 -10.35
CA LEU A 82 13.48 0.62 -9.17
C LEU A 82 14.43 -0.56 -9.38
N GLY A 83 14.31 -1.28 -10.50
CA GLY A 83 15.17 -2.42 -10.83
C GLY A 83 14.78 -3.73 -10.15
N LYS A 84 13.74 -3.73 -9.30
CA LYS A 84 13.23 -4.94 -8.64
C LYS A 84 11.71 -4.86 -8.41
N PRO A 85 11.01 -6.02 -8.35
CA PRO A 85 9.57 -6.04 -8.12
C PRO A 85 9.22 -5.59 -6.70
N PRO A 86 8.04 -4.97 -6.50
CA PRO A 86 7.53 -4.63 -5.18
C PRO A 86 7.12 -5.88 -4.40
N VAL A 87 7.09 -5.76 -3.07
CA VAL A 87 6.33 -6.69 -2.22
C VAL A 87 4.85 -6.35 -2.38
N VAL A 88 4.04 -7.32 -2.84
CA VAL A 88 2.59 -7.11 -2.99
C VAL A 88 1.87 -7.63 -1.77
N VAL A 89 1.08 -6.76 -1.11
CA VAL A 89 0.25 -7.14 0.03
C VAL A 89 -0.89 -8.02 -0.48
N GLY A 90 -0.99 -9.24 0.03
CA GLY A 90 -2.00 -10.18 -0.41
C GLY A 90 -1.83 -11.56 0.22
N PRO A 91 -2.56 -12.57 -0.27
CA PRO A 91 -2.46 -13.93 0.24
C PRO A 91 -1.02 -14.45 0.20
N GLY A 92 -0.53 -14.96 1.33
CA GLY A 92 0.81 -15.52 1.46
C GLY A 92 1.88 -14.56 1.97
N VAL A 93 1.59 -13.27 2.09
CA VAL A 93 2.50 -12.32 2.75
C VAL A 93 2.42 -12.53 4.26
N LYS A 94 3.58 -12.73 4.90
CA LYS A 94 3.67 -12.89 6.34
C LYS A 94 3.52 -11.53 7.02
N THR A 95 2.31 -11.23 7.48
CA THR A 95 1.98 -9.98 8.17
C THR A 95 2.06 -10.07 9.69
N GLY A 96 2.20 -11.29 10.23
CA GLY A 96 2.07 -11.54 11.68
C GLY A 96 0.63 -11.58 12.19
N LEU A 97 -0.35 -11.30 11.34
CA LEU A 97 -1.77 -11.33 11.70
C LEU A 97 -2.34 -12.74 11.66
N ASN A 98 -3.14 -13.08 12.66
CA ASN A 98 -3.98 -14.27 12.66
C ASN A 98 -5.42 -13.87 12.25
N ILE A 99 -5.71 -13.91 10.96
CA ILE A 99 -7.00 -13.49 10.41
C ILE A 99 -8.01 -14.64 10.58
N ARG A 100 -9.00 -14.44 11.45
CA ARG A 100 -10.07 -15.40 11.74
C ARG A 100 -11.38 -15.00 11.07
N LEU A 101 -11.45 -15.13 9.77
CA LEU A 101 -12.67 -14.92 9.00
C LEU A 101 -13.09 -16.21 8.32
N ALA A 102 -14.41 -16.37 8.11
CA ALA A 102 -14.98 -17.53 7.43
C ALA A 102 -14.43 -17.75 6.02
N VAL A 103 -14.06 -16.65 5.34
CA VAL A 103 -13.43 -16.67 4.01
C VAL A 103 -12.26 -15.69 4.01
N GLN A 104 -11.07 -16.17 4.31
CA GLN A 104 -9.86 -15.34 4.38
C GLN A 104 -9.50 -14.66 3.06
N SER A 105 -9.86 -15.26 1.92
CA SER A 105 -9.61 -14.69 0.58
C SER A 105 -10.45 -13.45 0.25
N GLN A 106 -11.43 -13.12 1.08
CA GLN A 106 -12.28 -11.92 0.93
C GLN A 106 -11.75 -10.71 1.69
N VAL A 107 -10.68 -10.85 2.45
CA VAL A 107 -10.06 -9.71 3.14
C VAL A 107 -9.29 -8.87 2.14
N GLY A 108 -9.68 -7.61 1.99
CA GLY A 108 -8.96 -6.66 1.18
C GLY A 108 -7.53 -6.42 1.69
N ALA A 109 -6.62 -6.11 0.79
CA ALA A 109 -5.24 -5.81 1.16
C ALA A 109 -5.15 -4.54 2.04
N ASP A 110 -6.04 -3.58 1.84
CA ASP A 110 -6.25 -2.38 2.65
C ASP A 110 -6.52 -2.71 4.11
N ILE A 111 -7.49 -3.59 4.37
CA ILE A 111 -7.84 -4.05 5.74
C ILE A 111 -6.63 -4.69 6.43
N VAL A 112 -5.84 -5.48 5.70
CA VAL A 112 -4.63 -6.11 6.23
C VAL A 112 -3.59 -5.06 6.60
N ALA A 113 -3.34 -4.08 5.73
CA ALA A 113 -2.38 -3.01 5.97
C ALA A 113 -2.78 -2.15 7.18
N ASP A 114 -4.06 -1.76 7.27
CA ASP A 114 -4.60 -0.99 8.39
C ASP A 114 -4.50 -1.75 9.71
N ALA A 115 -4.84 -3.05 9.71
CA ALA A 115 -4.76 -3.87 10.92
C ALA A 115 -3.32 -4.01 11.43
N VAL A 116 -2.34 -4.20 10.53
CA VAL A 116 -0.91 -4.22 10.89
C VAL A 116 -0.51 -2.88 11.50
N SER A 117 -0.83 -1.77 10.83
CA SER A 117 -0.50 -0.42 11.30
C SER A 117 -1.14 -0.10 12.65
N ALA A 118 -2.40 -0.49 12.85
CA ALA A 118 -3.10 -0.25 14.11
C ALA A 118 -2.48 -1.04 15.27
N LEU A 119 -2.09 -2.29 15.05
CA LEU A 119 -1.47 -3.14 16.08
C LEU A 119 -0.04 -2.69 16.44
N GLU A 120 0.67 -2.06 15.52
CA GLU A 120 1.98 -1.44 15.80
C GLU A 120 1.87 -0.20 16.68
N GLN A 121 0.75 0.55 16.57
CA GLN A 121 0.58 1.82 17.24
C GLN A 121 -0.26 1.74 18.52
N PHE A 122 -1.15 0.76 18.64
CA PHE A 122 -2.14 0.66 19.71
C PHE A 122 -2.20 -0.75 20.29
N THR A 123 -2.65 -0.83 21.55
CA THR A 123 -2.88 -2.11 22.24
C THR A 123 -4.31 -2.59 21.98
N ALA A 124 -4.47 -3.86 21.59
CA ALA A 124 -5.79 -4.48 21.42
C ALA A 124 -6.59 -4.51 22.76
N PRO A 125 -7.95 -4.46 22.74
CA PRO A 125 -8.81 -4.50 21.56
C PRO A 125 -8.85 -3.19 20.77
N ILE A 126 -8.90 -3.27 19.44
CA ILE A 126 -8.89 -2.11 18.54
C ILE A 126 -10.10 -2.19 17.61
N ILE A 127 -10.72 -1.06 17.35
CA ILE A 127 -11.71 -0.88 16.28
C ILE A 127 -11.09 0.05 15.25
N THR A 128 -11.01 -0.41 14.00
CA THR A 128 -10.53 0.41 12.87
C THR A 128 -11.71 0.75 11.97
N ILE A 129 -11.81 2.01 11.58
CA ILE A 129 -12.83 2.52 10.67
C ILE A 129 -12.09 3.16 9.50
N ASP A 130 -12.21 2.57 8.32
CA ASP A 130 -11.72 3.16 7.08
C ASP A 130 -12.90 3.80 6.34
N MET A 131 -12.80 5.10 6.06
CA MET A 131 -13.80 5.91 5.38
C MET A 131 -13.33 6.28 3.98
N GLY A 132 -13.11 5.26 3.15
CA GLY A 132 -12.74 5.42 1.74
C GLY A 132 -13.96 5.54 0.81
N THR A 133 -13.86 5.02 -0.41
CA THR A 133 -14.99 4.91 -1.36
C THR A 133 -16.11 4.03 -0.79
N ALA A 134 -15.75 3.01 0.01
CA ALA A 134 -16.64 2.27 0.90
C ALA A 134 -16.18 2.48 2.34
N CYS A 135 -17.12 2.51 3.29
CA CYS A 135 -16.79 2.54 4.70
C CYS A 135 -16.53 1.11 5.18
N LEU A 136 -15.34 0.84 5.68
CA LEU A 136 -14.95 -0.45 6.25
C LEU A 136 -14.84 -0.32 7.77
N LEU A 137 -15.46 -1.25 8.49
CA LEU A 137 -15.41 -1.35 9.93
C LEU A 137 -14.98 -2.77 10.32
N TYR A 138 -13.90 -2.89 11.06
CA TYR A 138 -13.45 -4.18 11.57
C TYR A 138 -12.82 -4.06 12.96
N THR A 139 -12.77 -5.16 13.67
CA THR A 139 -12.30 -5.23 15.05
C THR A 139 -11.15 -6.21 15.20
N SER A 140 -10.17 -5.84 16.00
CA SER A 140 -9.15 -6.76 16.50
C SER A 140 -9.47 -7.10 17.96
N PRO A 141 -9.90 -8.33 18.27
CA PRO A 141 -10.26 -8.72 19.62
C PRO A 141 -9.03 -8.77 20.53
N SER A 142 -9.28 -8.73 21.85
CA SER A 142 -8.25 -8.93 22.85
C SER A 142 -7.62 -10.33 22.71
N PRO A 143 -6.33 -10.50 23.02
CA PRO A 143 -5.66 -11.81 22.99
C PRO A 143 -6.30 -12.88 23.90
N ARG A 144 -7.23 -12.48 24.76
CA ARG A 144 -7.97 -13.38 25.68
C ARG A 144 -9.25 -13.96 25.11
N ASP A 145 -9.67 -13.47 23.96
CA ASP A 145 -10.86 -13.96 23.24
C ASP A 145 -10.41 -14.86 22.08
#